data_93540ff24b0e798bde5487fbc29f5c87
#
_entry.id   93540ff24b0e798bde5487fbc29f5c87
#
_cell.length_a   1.000
_cell.length_b   1.000
_cell.length_c   1.000
_cell.angle_alpha   90.00
_cell.angle_beta   90.00
_cell.angle_gamma   90.00
#
_symmetry.space_group_name_H-M   'P 1'
#
loop_
_entity.id
_entity.type
_entity.pdbx_description
1 polymer ?
#
loop_
_entity_poly.entity_id
_entity_poly.type
_entity_poly.pdbx_seq_one_letter_code
_entity_poly.pdbx_strand_id
1 'polypeptide(L)'
;MGHTMRWAVAILMLAGLAGCQSSKMVKSEALDHAPVPAPGKAMVVFFRASSYGGAVQASVYDTGEASDQFIGIVSKKTKIAWQADPGDHLFMVIAENADFMIAHLEAGKTYYALVSPRMGVWKARFSLLPIHADDAAKYNLHSADFNDWMQSTAWVRNTPESEAWFKKNEASVREKKLSYLRKWNAADPQQREELTLKAGDGV
;
A
#
# COMPACT_ATOMS: atom_id res chain seq x y z
N MET A 1 -11.87 -4.30 -59.22
CA MET A 1 -11.61 -5.19 -58.07
C MET A 1 -10.45 -4.64 -57.23
N GLY A 2 -10.60 -3.57 -56.47
CA GLY A 2 -9.47 -2.93 -55.79
C GLY A 2 -9.81 -2.12 -54.53
N HIS A 3 -11.06 -1.96 -54.17
CA HIS A 3 -11.46 -1.10 -53.01
C HIS A 3 -11.89 -1.84 -51.74
N THR A 4 -12.19 -3.12 -51.80
CA THR A 4 -12.68 -3.90 -50.64
C THR A 4 -11.55 -4.44 -49.75
N MET A 5 -10.30 -4.50 -50.25
CA MET A 5 -9.18 -5.05 -49.50
C MET A 5 -8.48 -4.03 -48.57
N ARG A 6 -8.71 -2.72 -48.79
CA ARG A 6 -8.07 -1.67 -47.95
C ARG A 6 -8.81 -1.40 -46.64
N TRP A 7 -10.08 -1.78 -46.51
CA TRP A 7 -10.87 -1.59 -45.28
C TRP A 7 -10.70 -2.74 -44.28
N ALA A 8 -10.30 -3.93 -44.73
CA ALA A 8 -10.08 -5.07 -43.84
C ALA A 8 -8.80 -4.94 -42.97
N VAL A 9 -7.79 -4.22 -43.48
CA VAL A 9 -6.51 -4.03 -42.75
C VAL A 9 -6.63 -2.96 -41.66
N ALA A 10 -7.53 -1.97 -41.81
CA ALA A 10 -7.71 -0.89 -40.84
C ALA A 10 -8.45 -1.36 -39.57
N ILE A 11 -9.29 -2.40 -39.65
CA ILE A 11 -10.06 -2.93 -38.51
C ILE A 11 -9.22 -3.86 -37.64
N LEU A 12 -8.16 -4.47 -38.15
CA LEU A 12 -7.29 -5.38 -37.42
C LEU A 12 -6.29 -4.67 -36.50
N MET A 13 -6.03 -3.37 -36.69
CA MET A 13 -5.08 -2.60 -35.86
C MET A 13 -5.71 -1.95 -34.62
N LEU A 14 -7.02 -1.96 -34.45
CA LEU A 14 -7.68 -1.38 -33.27
C LEU A 14 -7.94 -2.38 -32.13
N ALA A 15 -7.67 -3.66 -32.33
CA ALA A 15 -7.90 -4.70 -31.31
C ALA A 15 -6.73 -4.91 -30.35
N GLY A 16 -5.63 -4.17 -30.48
CA GLY A 16 -4.38 -4.40 -29.76
C GLY A 16 -4.17 -3.57 -28.48
N LEU A 17 -5.06 -2.69 -28.06
CA LEU A 17 -4.82 -1.74 -26.97
C LEU A 17 -5.72 -1.92 -25.74
N ALA A 18 -6.47 -2.98 -25.64
CA ALA A 18 -7.08 -3.40 -24.37
C ALA A 18 -6.06 -4.21 -23.56
N GLY A 19 -4.91 -3.63 -23.27
CA GLY A 19 -4.07 -4.05 -22.16
C GLY A 19 -4.83 -3.83 -20.86
N CYS A 20 -5.76 -4.71 -20.53
CA CYS A 20 -6.29 -4.83 -19.19
C CYS A 20 -5.09 -5.15 -18.30
N GLN A 21 -4.52 -4.13 -17.66
CA GLN A 21 -3.66 -4.33 -16.51
C GLN A 21 -4.57 -4.94 -15.44
N SER A 22 -4.67 -6.27 -15.44
CA SER A 22 -5.45 -7.00 -14.45
C SER A 22 -4.90 -6.60 -13.09
N SER A 23 -5.75 -6.07 -12.23
CA SER A 23 -5.38 -5.82 -10.85
C SER A 23 -4.95 -7.17 -10.25
N LYS A 24 -3.70 -7.26 -9.76
CA LYS A 24 -3.21 -8.47 -9.06
C LYS A 24 -3.95 -8.72 -7.76
N MET A 25 -4.74 -7.75 -7.32
CA MET A 25 -5.58 -7.81 -6.13
C MET A 25 -7.04 -7.94 -6.56
N VAL A 26 -7.83 -8.64 -5.77
CA VAL A 26 -9.27 -8.75 -5.98
C VAL A 26 -10.02 -7.93 -4.93
N LYS A 27 -11.11 -7.28 -5.31
CA LYS A 27 -12.01 -6.63 -4.35
C LYS A 27 -12.60 -7.69 -3.41
N SER A 28 -12.65 -7.37 -2.14
CA SER A 28 -13.24 -8.24 -1.12
C SER A 28 -14.65 -7.71 -0.80
N GLU A 29 -15.66 -8.29 -1.42
CA GLU A 29 -17.07 -7.96 -1.16
C GLU A 29 -17.55 -8.44 0.23
N ALA A 30 -16.79 -9.39 0.83
CA ALA A 30 -17.10 -9.91 2.16
C ALA A 30 -16.74 -8.95 3.32
N LEU A 31 -16.06 -7.84 3.04
CA LEU A 31 -15.61 -6.89 4.04
C LEU A 31 -16.40 -5.57 3.92
N ASP A 32 -17.68 -5.59 4.27
CA ASP A 32 -18.48 -4.36 4.42
C ASP A 32 -18.02 -3.52 5.63
N HIS A 33 -17.29 -4.14 6.56
CA HIS A 33 -16.71 -3.52 7.75
C HIS A 33 -15.21 -3.81 7.87
N ALA A 34 -14.49 -2.96 8.61
CA ALA A 34 -13.10 -3.23 8.94
C ALA A 34 -13.02 -4.59 9.66
N PRO A 35 -12.14 -5.51 9.20
CA PRO A 35 -11.93 -6.76 9.92
C PRO A 35 -11.43 -6.45 11.33
N VAL A 36 -11.89 -7.22 12.30
CA VAL A 36 -11.41 -7.11 13.69
C VAL A 36 -10.10 -7.89 13.88
N PRO A 37 -9.21 -7.47 14.78
CA PRO A 37 -8.04 -8.25 15.13
C PRO A 37 -8.43 -9.65 15.65
N ALA A 38 -7.71 -10.68 15.18
CA ALA A 38 -7.83 -12.02 15.77
C ALA A 38 -7.34 -12.02 17.23
N PRO A 39 -7.77 -12.98 18.08
CA PRO A 39 -7.29 -13.06 19.45
C PRO A 39 -5.76 -13.06 19.52
N GLY A 40 -5.20 -12.14 20.30
CA GLY A 40 -3.76 -11.97 20.47
C GLY A 40 -3.03 -11.29 19.32
N LYS A 41 -3.73 -10.83 18.28
CA LYS A 41 -3.16 -10.09 17.15
C LYS A 41 -3.55 -8.60 17.21
N ALA A 42 -2.79 -7.78 16.49
CA ALA A 42 -3.15 -6.44 16.10
C ALA A 42 -3.61 -6.44 14.62
N MET A 43 -4.31 -5.39 14.21
CA MET A 43 -4.69 -5.17 12.82
C MET A 43 -4.06 -3.87 12.32
N VAL A 44 -3.47 -3.89 11.13
CA VAL A 44 -3.05 -2.67 10.45
C VAL A 44 -3.76 -2.55 9.11
N VAL A 45 -4.40 -1.41 8.88
CA VAL A 45 -5.10 -1.10 7.62
C VAL A 45 -4.25 -0.13 6.82
N PHE A 46 -3.74 -0.60 5.69
CA PHE A 46 -3.02 0.24 4.72
C PHE A 46 -3.98 0.68 3.63
N PHE A 47 -4.07 1.98 3.37
CA PHE A 47 -5.02 2.51 2.41
C PHE A 47 -4.41 3.61 1.54
N ARG A 48 -4.89 3.71 0.31
CA ARG A 48 -4.53 4.77 -0.63
C ARG A 48 -5.79 5.48 -1.11
N ALA A 49 -6.07 6.62 -0.50
CA ALA A 49 -7.25 7.43 -0.81
C ALA A 49 -7.11 8.22 -2.13
N SER A 50 -5.87 8.55 -2.51
CA SER A 50 -5.60 9.37 -3.69
C SER A 50 -5.77 8.61 -5.01
N SER A 51 -6.32 9.30 -6.02
CA SER A 51 -6.32 8.86 -7.41
C SER A 51 -5.08 9.32 -8.18
N TYR A 52 -4.30 10.25 -7.63
CA TYR A 52 -3.07 10.74 -8.24
C TYR A 52 -2.05 9.60 -8.40
N GLY A 53 -1.35 9.58 -9.55
CA GLY A 53 -0.43 8.49 -9.88
C GLY A 53 -1.13 7.13 -10.05
N GLY A 54 -2.41 7.11 -10.45
CA GLY A 54 -3.28 5.93 -10.47
C GLY A 54 -2.77 4.75 -11.30
N ALA A 55 -1.89 4.99 -12.27
CA ALA A 55 -1.25 3.94 -13.06
C ALA A 55 -0.16 3.17 -12.30
N VAL A 56 0.40 3.75 -11.22
CA VAL A 56 1.46 3.13 -10.43
C VAL A 56 0.84 2.46 -9.20
N GLN A 57 1.14 1.18 -9.03
CA GLN A 57 0.77 0.41 -7.85
C GLN A 57 1.90 0.48 -6.81
N ALA A 58 1.54 0.44 -5.54
CA ALA A 58 2.47 0.39 -4.43
C ALA A 58 2.30 -0.93 -3.67
N SER A 59 3.38 -1.66 -3.49
CA SER A 59 3.39 -2.89 -2.67
C SER A 59 3.81 -2.59 -1.24
N VAL A 60 3.15 -3.21 -0.29
CA VAL A 60 3.36 -2.99 1.15
C VAL A 60 3.89 -4.28 1.79
N TYR A 61 4.79 -4.11 2.73
CA TYR A 61 5.50 -5.21 3.40
C TYR A 61 5.62 -4.95 4.90
N ASP A 62 5.61 -6.02 5.68
CA ASP A 62 6.15 -6.05 7.03
C ASP A 62 7.58 -6.57 6.95
N THR A 63 8.57 -5.73 7.30
CA THR A 63 9.97 -6.03 7.02
C THR A 63 10.64 -6.66 8.23
N GLY A 64 11.01 -7.94 8.13
CA GLY A 64 11.84 -8.60 9.12
C GLY A 64 13.33 -8.55 8.80
N GLU A 65 14.18 -8.96 9.75
CA GLU A 65 15.61 -9.10 9.51
C GLU A 65 15.91 -10.21 8.51
N ALA A 66 15.22 -11.35 8.63
CA ALA A 66 15.45 -12.53 7.80
C ALA A 66 14.64 -12.53 6.50
N SER A 67 13.41 -12.02 6.52
CA SER A 67 12.50 -12.04 5.38
C SER A 67 11.51 -10.89 5.44
N ASP A 68 11.00 -10.48 4.28
CA ASP A 68 9.93 -9.51 4.14
C ASP A 68 8.61 -10.25 3.93
N GLN A 69 7.60 -9.95 4.75
CA GLN A 69 6.25 -10.48 4.59
C GLN A 69 5.46 -9.58 3.65
N PHE A 70 4.97 -10.15 2.57
CA PHE A 70 4.17 -9.42 1.59
C PHE A 70 2.75 -9.22 2.11
N ILE A 71 2.38 -7.97 2.38
CA ILE A 71 1.03 -7.60 2.82
C ILE A 71 0.08 -7.52 1.63
N GLY A 72 0.52 -6.87 0.54
CA GLY A 72 -0.27 -6.77 -0.67
C GLY A 72 0.07 -5.56 -1.52
N ILE A 73 -0.75 -5.32 -2.54
CA ILE A 73 -0.62 -4.18 -3.46
C ILE A 73 -1.77 -3.21 -3.23
N VAL A 74 -1.43 -1.96 -2.93
CA VAL A 74 -2.40 -0.88 -2.74
C VAL A 74 -2.42 0.01 -3.98
N SER A 75 -3.55 0.01 -4.66
CA SER A 75 -3.82 0.82 -5.86
C SER A 75 -4.66 2.05 -5.50
N LYS A 76 -4.99 2.88 -6.49
CA LYS A 76 -5.89 4.03 -6.27
C LYS A 76 -7.20 3.59 -5.63
N LYS A 77 -7.64 4.31 -4.60
CA LYS A 77 -8.92 4.07 -3.92
C LYS A 77 -9.10 2.63 -3.41
N THR A 78 -8.01 2.01 -2.90
CA THR A 78 -8.07 0.69 -2.26
C THR A 78 -7.45 0.68 -0.87
N LYS A 79 -7.86 -0.28 -0.05
CA LYS A 79 -7.32 -0.56 1.27
C LYS A 79 -7.19 -2.05 1.51
N ILE A 80 -6.19 -2.45 2.30
CA ILE A 80 -5.93 -3.83 2.71
C ILE A 80 -5.69 -3.90 4.20
N ALA A 81 -6.20 -4.94 4.84
CA ALA A 81 -5.97 -5.24 6.24
C ALA A 81 -4.89 -6.32 6.40
N TRP A 82 -4.05 -6.15 7.42
CA TRP A 82 -2.99 -7.07 7.79
C TRP A 82 -3.07 -7.41 9.28
N GLN A 83 -3.13 -8.71 9.59
CA GLN A 83 -3.02 -9.22 10.96
C GLN A 83 -1.54 -9.30 11.34
N ALA A 84 -1.12 -8.53 12.33
CA ALA A 84 0.24 -8.49 12.83
C ALA A 84 0.34 -9.08 14.25
N ASP A 85 1.50 -9.57 14.62
CA ASP A 85 1.80 -9.84 16.02
C ASP A 85 1.90 -8.52 16.81
N PRO A 86 1.59 -8.47 18.12
CA PRO A 86 1.91 -7.30 18.94
C PRO A 86 3.43 -7.11 19.02
N GLY A 87 3.87 -5.86 19.13
CA GLY A 87 5.29 -5.52 19.25
C GLY A 87 5.76 -4.50 18.21
N ASP A 88 7.05 -4.47 18.01
CA ASP A 88 7.71 -3.52 17.11
C ASP A 88 7.77 -4.05 15.68
N HIS A 89 7.34 -3.22 14.74
CA HIS A 89 7.36 -3.52 13.32
C HIS A 89 8.03 -2.39 12.54
N LEU A 90 8.59 -2.73 11.39
CA LEU A 90 9.02 -1.79 10.39
C LEU A 90 8.28 -2.07 9.09
N PHE A 91 7.23 -1.33 8.82
CA PHE A 91 6.51 -1.44 7.57
C PHE A 91 7.22 -0.69 6.44
N MET A 92 7.08 -1.21 5.23
CA MET A 92 7.69 -0.63 4.04
C MET A 92 6.68 -0.55 2.91
N VAL A 93 6.67 0.57 2.18
CA VAL A 93 5.98 0.70 0.90
C VAL A 93 6.99 0.81 -0.23
N ILE A 94 6.78 0.03 -1.28
CA ILE A 94 7.62 0.06 -2.50
C ILE A 94 6.78 0.40 -3.73
N ALA A 95 7.29 1.35 -4.50
CA ALA A 95 6.96 1.57 -5.89
C ALA A 95 8.27 1.81 -6.67
N GLU A 96 8.55 3.02 -7.12
CA GLU A 96 9.85 3.39 -7.67
C GLU A 96 10.88 3.74 -6.59
N ASN A 97 10.42 4.12 -5.40
CA ASN A 97 11.19 4.25 -4.17
C ASN A 97 10.78 3.18 -3.15
N ALA A 98 11.50 3.09 -2.04
CA ALA A 98 11.00 2.53 -0.80
C ALA A 98 10.87 3.63 0.26
N ASP A 99 9.84 3.54 1.10
CA ASP A 99 9.64 4.37 2.27
C ASP A 99 9.22 3.50 3.45
N PHE A 100 9.50 3.94 4.68
CA PHE A 100 9.34 3.12 5.88
C PHE A 100 8.49 3.83 6.92
N MET A 101 7.90 3.05 7.81
CA MET A 101 7.13 3.49 8.97
C MET A 101 7.38 2.51 10.13
N ILE A 102 7.81 3.03 11.26
CA ILE A 102 7.87 2.25 12.51
C ILE A 102 6.45 2.07 13.05
N ALA A 103 6.18 0.95 13.69
CA ALA A 103 4.92 0.75 14.38
C ALA A 103 5.13 -0.01 15.70
N HIS A 104 4.47 0.45 16.75
CA HIS A 104 4.40 -0.21 18.06
C HIS A 104 2.96 -0.71 18.26
N LEU A 105 2.74 -2.00 18.03
CA LEU A 105 1.40 -2.58 17.96
C LEU A 105 1.01 -3.29 19.27
N GLU A 106 -0.21 -3.07 19.73
CA GLU A 106 -0.80 -3.78 20.86
C GLU A 106 -1.90 -4.74 20.39
N ALA A 107 -2.01 -5.87 21.06
CA ALA A 107 -3.05 -6.86 20.76
C ALA A 107 -4.47 -6.28 20.93
N GLY A 108 -5.37 -6.68 20.06
CA GLY A 108 -6.78 -6.28 20.09
C GLY A 108 -7.05 -4.92 19.47
N LYS A 109 -6.04 -4.17 19.04
CA LYS A 109 -6.17 -2.84 18.44
C LYS A 109 -6.07 -2.85 16.93
N THR A 110 -6.77 -1.90 16.29
CA THR A 110 -6.69 -1.61 14.86
C THR A 110 -5.99 -0.28 14.62
N TYR A 111 -5.00 -0.30 13.75
CA TYR A 111 -4.15 0.82 13.35
C TYR A 111 -4.34 1.16 11.89
N TYR A 112 -4.03 2.39 11.48
CA TYR A 112 -4.22 2.86 10.12
C TYR A 112 -2.98 3.54 9.58
N ALA A 113 -2.66 3.28 8.30
CA ALA A 113 -1.52 3.86 7.60
C ALA A 113 -1.90 4.30 6.19
N LEU A 114 -1.61 5.55 5.86
CA LEU A 114 -1.89 6.13 4.55
C LEU A 114 -0.71 5.91 3.60
N VAL A 115 -0.98 5.25 2.47
CA VAL A 115 -0.08 5.14 1.32
C VAL A 115 -0.29 6.38 0.45
N SER A 116 0.54 7.40 0.62
CA SER A 116 0.40 8.70 -0.02
C SER A 116 1.33 8.85 -1.22
N PRO A 117 0.82 9.11 -2.44
CA PRO A 117 1.69 9.46 -3.55
C PRO A 117 2.32 10.83 -3.33
N ARG A 118 3.63 10.92 -3.62
CA ARG A 118 4.38 12.18 -3.61
C ARG A 118 4.74 12.60 -5.03
N MET A 119 4.69 13.90 -5.30
CA MET A 119 5.21 14.45 -6.54
C MET A 119 6.72 14.18 -6.62
N GLY A 120 7.14 13.49 -7.67
CA GLY A 120 8.54 13.31 -8.04
C GLY A 120 8.76 13.90 -9.43
N VAL A 121 9.93 14.47 -9.69
CA VAL A 121 10.20 15.15 -10.99
C VAL A 121 10.11 14.19 -12.16
N TRP A 122 10.43 12.90 -11.96
CA TRP A 122 10.45 11.88 -13.03
C TRP A 122 9.89 10.52 -12.62
N LYS A 123 9.55 10.33 -11.32
CA LYS A 123 9.19 9.02 -10.77
C LYS A 123 8.06 9.13 -9.76
N ALA A 124 7.13 8.19 -9.79
CA ALA A 124 6.09 8.07 -8.78
C ALA A 124 6.69 7.57 -7.46
N ARG A 125 6.71 8.43 -6.46
CA ARG A 125 7.15 8.12 -5.11
C ARG A 125 5.95 7.97 -4.19
N PHE A 126 6.09 7.13 -3.18
CA PHE A 126 5.08 6.98 -2.14
C PHE A 126 5.71 7.17 -0.76
N SER A 127 4.91 7.72 0.15
CA SER A 127 5.17 7.72 1.58
C SER A 127 4.22 6.77 2.27
N LEU A 128 4.69 6.19 3.35
CA LEU A 128 3.88 5.47 4.32
C LEU A 128 3.75 6.37 5.55
N LEU A 129 2.52 6.81 5.84
CA LEU A 129 2.24 7.82 6.86
C LEU A 129 1.31 7.26 7.93
N PRO A 130 1.67 7.36 9.22
CA PRO A 130 0.81 6.92 10.31
C PRO A 130 -0.45 7.80 10.40
N ILE A 131 -1.56 7.21 10.82
CA ILE A 131 -2.76 7.93 11.24
C ILE A 131 -2.80 7.89 12.77
N HIS A 132 -2.71 9.05 13.38
CA HIS A 132 -2.61 9.17 14.84
C HIS A 132 -3.97 9.31 15.52
N ALA A 133 -4.05 8.95 16.80
CA ALA A 133 -5.21 9.23 17.64
C ALA A 133 -5.25 10.69 18.11
N ASP A 134 -4.09 11.38 18.11
CA ASP A 134 -3.98 12.78 18.51
C ASP A 134 -4.58 13.71 17.44
N ASP A 135 -5.60 14.48 17.82
CA ASP A 135 -6.29 15.45 16.95
C ASP A 135 -5.38 16.58 16.44
N ALA A 136 -4.28 16.85 17.13
CA ALA A 136 -3.29 17.84 16.69
C ALA A 136 -2.41 17.32 15.55
N ALA A 137 -2.38 16.02 15.35
CA ALA A 137 -1.61 15.42 14.24
C ALA A 137 -2.26 15.76 12.88
N LYS A 138 -1.41 15.98 11.89
CA LYS A 138 -1.85 16.29 10.52
C LYS A 138 -2.77 15.20 9.95
N TYR A 139 -2.46 13.95 10.23
CA TYR A 139 -3.25 12.79 9.82
C TYR A 139 -3.75 12.10 11.07
N ASN A 140 -5.04 12.21 11.36
CA ASN A 140 -5.62 11.69 12.58
C ASN A 140 -6.95 10.98 12.33
N LEU A 141 -7.34 10.13 13.29
CA LEU A 141 -8.51 9.26 13.22
C LEU A 141 -9.85 10.03 13.21
N HIS A 142 -9.87 11.23 13.77
CA HIS A 142 -11.11 12.02 13.97
C HIS A 142 -11.33 13.04 12.84
N SER A 143 -10.40 13.15 11.89
CA SER A 143 -10.50 14.08 10.78
C SER A 143 -11.61 13.71 9.80
N ALA A 144 -12.23 14.71 9.19
CA ALA A 144 -13.17 14.50 8.09
C ALA A 144 -12.53 13.76 6.91
N ASP A 145 -11.24 14.05 6.64
CA ASP A 145 -10.47 13.40 5.60
C ASP A 145 -10.35 11.88 5.85
N PHE A 146 -10.04 11.46 7.08
CA PHE A 146 -9.94 10.04 7.42
C PHE A 146 -11.27 9.32 7.18
N ASN A 147 -12.38 9.92 7.59
CA ASN A 147 -13.72 9.35 7.35
C ASN A 147 -14.01 9.21 5.86
N ASP A 148 -13.74 10.24 5.05
CA ASP A 148 -13.88 10.19 3.59
C ASP A 148 -12.99 9.10 2.98
N TRP A 149 -11.74 8.99 3.42
CA TRP A 149 -10.81 7.97 2.93
C TRP A 149 -11.29 6.55 3.22
N MET A 150 -11.83 6.31 4.41
CA MET A 150 -12.36 5.00 4.78
C MET A 150 -13.61 4.65 3.97
N GLN A 151 -14.48 5.61 3.67
CA GLN A 151 -15.68 5.39 2.86
C GLN A 151 -15.37 5.26 1.37
N SER A 152 -14.42 6.06 0.86
CA SER A 152 -14.12 6.14 -0.58
C SER A 152 -13.13 5.09 -1.08
N THR A 153 -12.58 4.22 -0.21
CA THR A 153 -11.64 3.16 -0.57
C THR A 153 -12.28 1.77 -0.48
N ALA A 154 -12.04 0.95 -1.49
CA ALA A 154 -12.54 -0.43 -1.53
C ALA A 154 -11.55 -1.41 -0.87
N TRP A 155 -12.07 -2.37 -0.11
CA TRP A 155 -11.27 -3.47 0.40
C TRP A 155 -10.74 -4.35 -0.72
N VAL A 156 -9.47 -4.75 -0.59
CA VAL A 156 -8.84 -5.73 -1.48
C VAL A 156 -8.14 -6.82 -0.67
N ARG A 157 -7.93 -7.96 -1.30
CA ARG A 157 -7.18 -9.09 -0.75
C ARG A 157 -6.22 -9.65 -1.80
N ASN A 158 -5.20 -10.37 -1.34
CA ASN A 158 -4.25 -11.07 -2.18
C ASN A 158 -4.94 -12.15 -3.04
N THR A 159 -4.31 -12.44 -4.16
CA THR A 159 -4.66 -13.51 -5.09
C THR A 159 -3.43 -14.39 -5.34
N PRO A 160 -3.58 -15.59 -5.91
CA PRO A 160 -2.43 -16.37 -6.38
C PRO A 160 -1.50 -15.59 -7.33
N GLU A 161 -2.06 -14.66 -8.13
CA GLU A 161 -1.28 -13.81 -9.04
C GLU A 161 -0.44 -12.78 -8.28
N SER A 162 -0.97 -12.16 -7.21
CA SER A 162 -0.21 -11.22 -6.39
C SER A 162 0.91 -11.92 -5.64
N GLU A 163 0.66 -13.11 -5.10
CA GLU A 163 1.67 -13.93 -4.43
C GLU A 163 2.78 -14.41 -5.40
N ALA A 164 2.40 -14.87 -6.59
CA ALA A 164 3.35 -15.26 -7.62
C ALA A 164 4.18 -14.07 -8.09
N TRP A 165 3.55 -12.89 -8.20
CA TRP A 165 4.25 -11.65 -8.52
C TRP A 165 5.29 -11.30 -7.45
N PHE A 166 4.93 -11.40 -6.16
CA PHE A 166 5.87 -11.13 -5.08
C PHE A 166 7.06 -12.10 -5.13
N LYS A 167 6.84 -13.41 -5.22
CA LYS A 167 7.90 -14.41 -5.33
C LYS A 167 8.86 -14.12 -6.49
N LYS A 168 8.33 -13.72 -7.64
CA LYS A 168 9.14 -13.34 -8.81
C LYS A 168 9.99 -12.10 -8.58
N ASN A 169 9.50 -11.15 -7.76
CA ASN A 169 10.14 -9.85 -7.54
C ASN A 169 10.90 -9.75 -6.20
N GLU A 170 10.91 -10.80 -5.40
CA GLU A 170 11.48 -10.80 -4.04
C GLU A 170 12.91 -10.28 -3.98
N ALA A 171 13.78 -10.71 -4.89
CA ALA A 171 15.15 -10.23 -4.96
C ALA A 171 15.24 -8.71 -5.22
N SER A 172 14.43 -8.20 -6.14
CA SER A 172 14.37 -6.75 -6.45
C SER A 172 13.78 -5.94 -5.29
N VAL A 173 12.78 -6.48 -4.59
CA VAL A 173 12.22 -5.90 -3.36
C VAL A 173 13.31 -5.76 -2.30
N ARG A 174 14.04 -6.83 -2.05
CA ARG A 174 15.14 -6.87 -1.08
C ARG A 174 16.27 -5.90 -1.43
N GLU A 175 16.69 -5.85 -2.68
CA GLU A 175 17.71 -4.90 -3.14
C GLU A 175 17.26 -3.46 -2.89
N LYS A 176 16.03 -3.12 -3.25
CA LYS A 176 15.45 -1.80 -3.03
C LYS A 176 15.33 -1.47 -1.54
N LYS A 177 14.86 -2.40 -0.71
CA LYS A 177 14.86 -2.28 0.75
C LYS A 177 16.25 -1.87 1.26
N LEU A 178 17.28 -2.66 0.98
CA LEU A 178 18.64 -2.41 1.45
C LEU A 178 19.20 -1.05 0.99
N SER A 179 18.87 -0.64 -0.24
CA SER A 179 19.28 0.66 -0.77
C SER A 179 18.69 1.84 0.00
N TYR A 180 17.40 1.76 0.34
CA TYR A 180 16.68 2.85 1.02
C TYR A 180 16.79 2.78 2.55
N LEU A 181 16.96 1.59 3.14
CA LEU A 181 17.11 1.42 4.58
C LEU A 181 18.33 2.15 5.14
N ARG A 182 19.41 2.25 4.36
CA ARG A 182 20.58 3.06 4.75
C ARG A 182 20.23 4.53 4.96
N LYS A 183 19.40 5.10 4.08
CA LYS A 183 18.92 6.49 4.20
C LYS A 183 17.96 6.64 5.38
N TRP A 184 17.10 5.67 5.57
CA TRP A 184 16.18 5.63 6.70
C TRP A 184 16.93 5.62 8.04
N ASN A 185 17.94 4.76 8.17
CA ASN A 185 18.75 4.66 9.40
C ASN A 185 19.59 5.92 9.67
N ALA A 186 19.96 6.65 8.62
CA ALA A 186 20.68 7.91 8.72
C ALA A 186 19.76 9.15 8.84
N ALA A 187 18.44 8.97 8.78
CA ALA A 187 17.49 10.06 8.92
C ALA A 187 17.46 10.58 10.35
N ASP A 188 17.08 11.86 10.48
CA ASP A 188 16.90 12.51 11.77
C ASP A 188 15.94 11.70 12.65
N PRO A 189 16.27 11.45 13.93
CA PRO A 189 15.38 10.76 14.87
C PRO A 189 13.98 11.38 14.95
N GLN A 190 13.86 12.71 14.89
CA GLN A 190 12.58 13.40 14.88
C GLN A 190 11.75 13.05 13.64
N GLN A 191 12.37 12.99 12.46
CA GLN A 191 11.66 12.55 11.23
C GLN A 191 11.16 11.11 11.32
N ARG A 192 11.94 10.21 11.95
CA ARG A 192 11.51 8.83 12.18
C ARG A 192 10.38 8.74 13.20
N GLU A 193 10.42 9.58 14.25
CA GLU A 193 9.33 9.68 15.24
C GLU A 193 8.02 10.16 14.60
N GLU A 194 8.07 11.12 13.68
CA GLU A 194 6.90 11.57 12.90
C GLU A 194 6.32 10.47 11.98
N LEU A 195 7.14 9.47 11.63
CA LEU A 195 6.76 8.30 10.84
C LEU A 195 6.59 7.05 11.72
N THR A 196 6.26 7.24 12.99
CA THR A 196 6.04 6.15 13.94
C THR A 196 4.56 6.07 14.32
N LEU A 197 3.96 4.94 14.02
CA LEU A 197 2.63 4.56 14.49
C LEU A 197 2.74 4.09 15.95
N LYS A 198 2.21 4.86 16.87
CA LYS A 198 2.37 4.63 18.32
C LYS A 198 1.34 3.63 18.84
N ALA A 199 1.66 2.95 19.94
CA ALA A 199 0.74 2.04 20.61
C ALA A 199 -0.61 2.69 20.97
N GLY A 200 -0.59 3.99 21.32
CA GLY A 200 -1.78 4.79 21.60
C GLY A 200 -2.63 5.17 20.39
N ASP A 201 -2.13 4.98 19.16
CA ASP A 201 -2.86 5.30 17.93
C ASP A 201 -3.87 4.21 17.53
N GLY A 202 -3.83 3.05 18.19
CA GLY A 202 -4.75 1.94 17.95
C GLY A 202 -6.11 2.13 18.61
N VAL A 203 -7.16 1.79 17.91
CA VAL A 203 -8.56 1.77 18.36
C VAL A 203 -9.12 0.37 18.40
#